data_5b679d6d096dc39818ab2a373640ee59
#
_entry.id   5b679d6d096dc39818ab2a373640ee59
#
_cell.length_a   1.000
_cell.length_b   1.000
_cell.length_c   1.000
_cell.angle_alpha   90.00
_cell.angle_beta   90.00
_cell.angle_gamma   90.00
#
_symmetry.space_group_name_H-M   'P 1'
#
loop_
_entity.id
_entity.type
_entity.pdbx_description
1 polymer ?
#
loop_
_entity_poly.entity_id
_entity_poly.type
_entity_poly.pdbx_seq_one_letter_code
_entity_poly.pdbx_strand_id
1 'polypeptide(L)' 'LDEIKGIGQKKKGYILENIDSVDDLKAKSIEDIMNIKGISYRDAVNIYNSLHR' A
#
# COMPACT_ATOMS: atom_id res chain seq x y z
N LEU A 1 -9.08 3.10 9.93
CA LEU A 1 -9.00 2.46 8.67
C LEU A 1 -8.73 0.99 8.78
N ASP A 2 -9.42 0.26 8.00
CA ASP A 2 -9.33 -1.16 8.13
C ASP A 2 -8.23 -1.78 7.34
N GLU A 3 -8.18 -3.07 7.41
CA GLU A 3 -7.15 -3.81 6.75
C GLU A 3 -7.40 -3.90 5.29
N ILE A 4 -6.30 -3.92 4.55
CA ILE A 4 -6.33 -4.20 3.14
C ILE A 4 -6.21 -5.70 2.99
N LYS A 5 -7.17 -6.30 2.31
CA LYS A 5 -7.16 -7.75 2.14
C LYS A 5 -5.90 -8.20 1.45
N GLY A 6 -5.31 -9.25 1.96
CA GLY A 6 -4.10 -9.80 1.38
C GLY A 6 -2.83 -9.17 1.88
N ILE A 7 -2.94 -8.19 2.76
CA ILE A 7 -1.78 -7.50 3.31
C ILE A 7 -1.69 -7.79 4.79
N GLY A 8 -0.56 -8.35 5.21
CA GLY A 8 -0.33 -8.62 6.62
C GLY A 8 0.11 -7.38 7.36
N GLN A 9 0.20 -7.49 8.68
CA GLN A 9 0.59 -6.36 9.51
C GLN A 9 2.01 -5.89 9.22
N LYS A 10 2.90 -6.80 8.88
CA LYS A 10 4.26 -6.42 8.55
C LYS A 10 4.30 -5.52 7.34
N LYS A 11 3.57 -5.89 6.29
CA LYS A 11 3.56 -5.10 5.08
C LYS A 11 2.86 -3.78 5.30
N LYS A 12 1.83 -3.80 6.13
CA LYS A 12 1.17 -2.56 6.50
C LYS A 12 2.14 -1.61 7.19
N GLY A 13 3.00 -2.15 8.04
CA GLY A 13 4.02 -1.36 8.69
C GLY A 13 5.00 -0.75 7.70
N TYR A 14 5.43 -1.54 6.70
CA TYR A 14 6.32 -1.02 5.67
C TYR A 14 5.69 0.16 4.93
N ILE A 15 4.40 0.03 4.61
CA ILE A 15 3.69 1.10 3.92
C ILE A 15 3.66 2.35 4.79
N LEU A 16 3.30 2.19 6.06
CA LEU A 16 3.17 3.32 6.96
C LEU A 16 4.49 4.04 7.20
N GLU A 17 5.60 3.32 7.07
CA GLU A 17 6.91 3.93 7.21
C GLU A 17 7.29 4.78 6.02
N ASN A 18 6.64 4.55 4.88
CA ASN A 18 7.00 5.21 3.63
C ASN A 18 5.98 6.24 3.18
N ILE A 19 4.93 6.46 3.95
CA ILE A 19 3.92 7.46 3.62
C ILE A 19 3.61 8.29 4.84
N ASP A 20 3.08 9.48 4.60
CA ASP A 20 2.71 10.36 5.70
C ASP A 20 1.27 10.15 6.12
N SER A 21 0.41 9.79 5.19
CA SER A 21 -1.00 9.64 5.49
C SER A 21 -1.65 8.75 4.45
N VAL A 22 -2.90 8.38 4.71
CA VAL A 22 -3.67 7.58 3.76
C VAL A 22 -3.86 8.34 2.45
N ASP A 23 -4.02 9.65 2.53
CA ASP A 23 -4.17 10.45 1.33
C ASP A 23 -2.91 10.39 0.47
N ASP A 24 -1.76 10.39 1.12
CA ASP A 24 -0.50 10.26 0.41
C ASP A 24 -0.44 8.92 -0.33
N LEU A 25 -0.89 7.87 0.33
CA LEU A 25 -0.90 6.55 -0.28
C LEU A 25 -1.86 6.50 -1.47
N LYS A 26 -3.00 7.15 -1.35
CA LYS A 26 -3.97 7.18 -2.44
C LYS A 26 -3.44 7.90 -3.67
N ALA A 27 -2.53 8.82 -3.47
CA ALA A 27 -1.95 9.57 -4.58
C ALA A 27 -0.89 8.77 -5.32
N LYS A 28 -0.44 7.65 -4.75
CA LYS A 28 0.61 6.86 -5.37
C LYS A 28 0.04 5.96 -6.44
N SER A 29 0.82 5.75 -7.49
CA SER A 29 0.48 4.77 -8.51
C SER A 29 0.87 3.37 -8.03
N ILE A 30 0.49 2.36 -8.81
CA ILE A 30 0.86 0.99 -8.47
C ILE A 30 2.38 0.86 -8.45
N GLU A 31 3.06 1.49 -9.40
CA GLU A 31 4.52 1.44 -9.46
C GLU A 31 5.14 2.08 -8.23
N ASP A 32 4.58 3.20 -7.79
CA ASP A 32 5.09 3.87 -6.61
C ASP A 32 4.91 3.00 -5.37
N ILE A 33 3.77 2.36 -5.25
CA ILE A 33 3.51 1.49 -4.11
C ILE A 33 4.45 0.28 -4.17
N MET A 34 4.66 -0.24 -5.36
CA MET A 34 5.53 -1.39 -5.55
C MET A 34 6.97 -1.09 -5.15
N ASN A 35 7.38 0.15 -5.25
CA ASN A 35 8.73 0.55 -4.88
C ASN A 35 8.94 0.59 -3.38
N ILE A 36 7.89 0.49 -2.60
CA ILE A 36 8.02 0.44 -1.15
C ILE A 36 8.70 -0.88 -0.78
N LYS A 37 9.74 -0.78 0.04
CA LYS A 37 10.49 -1.94 0.46
C LYS A 37 9.55 -2.94 1.14
N GLY A 38 9.61 -4.18 0.71
CA GLY A 38 8.77 -5.23 1.29
C GLY A 38 7.43 -5.42 0.60
N ILE A 39 7.12 -4.60 -0.40
CA ILE A 39 5.85 -4.67 -1.12
C ILE A 39 6.13 -5.17 -2.54
N SER A 40 5.47 -6.27 -2.90
CA SER A 40 5.60 -6.82 -4.25
C SER A 40 4.59 -6.17 -5.18
N TYR A 41 4.71 -6.47 -6.47
CA TYR A 41 3.77 -5.95 -7.45
C TYR A 41 2.34 -6.35 -7.10
N ARG A 42 2.14 -7.62 -6.75
CA ARG A 42 0.81 -8.10 -6.41
C ARG A 42 0.25 -7.36 -5.21
N ASP A 43 1.09 -7.11 -4.21
CA ASP A 43 0.67 -6.36 -3.05
C ASP A 43 0.29 -4.94 -3.43
N ALA A 44 1.08 -4.34 -4.31
CA ALA A 44 0.81 -2.98 -4.76
C ALA A 44 -0.54 -2.90 -5.47
N VAL A 45 -0.84 -3.88 -6.31
CA VAL A 45 -2.12 -3.93 -7.02
C VAL A 45 -3.27 -4.04 -6.02
N ASN A 46 -3.12 -4.91 -5.03
CA ASN A 46 -4.15 -5.08 -4.02
C ASN A 46 -4.39 -3.78 -3.26
N ILE A 47 -3.32 -3.12 -2.88
CA ILE A 47 -3.42 -1.87 -2.15
C ILE A 47 -4.09 -0.80 -3.00
N TYR A 48 -3.64 -0.67 -4.23
CA TYR A 48 -4.18 0.32 -5.13
C TYR A 48 -5.67 0.12 -5.35
N ASN A 49 -6.06 -1.12 -5.62
CA ASN A 49 -7.46 -1.42 -5.86
C ASN A 49 -8.32 -1.19 -4.62
N SER A 50 -7.78 -1.46 -3.44
CA SER A 50 -8.52 -1.23 -2.21
C SER A 50 -8.78 0.25 -1.98
N LEU A 51 -7.85 1.09 -2.40
CA LEU A 51 -7.97 2.53 -2.18
C LEU A 51 -8.81 3.22 -3.24
N HIS A 52 -8.92 2.62 -4.41
CA HIS A 52 -9.61 3.25 -5.54
C HIS A 52 -10.86 2.50 -5.96
N ARG A 53 -11.46 1.79 -5.05
CA ARG A 53 -12.68 1.03 -5.35
C ARG A 53 -13.84 1.93 -5.67
#